data_ba48c79842f9c3317e3f1bab8e493e9a
#
_entry.id   ba48c79842f9c3317e3f1bab8e493e9a
#
_cell.length_a   1.000
_cell.length_b   1.000
_cell.length_c   1.000
_cell.angle_alpha   90.00
_cell.angle_beta   90.00
_cell.angle_gamma   90.00
#
_symmetry.space_group_name_H-M   'P 1'
#
loop_
_entity.id
_entity.type
_entity.pdbx_description
1 polymer ?
#
loop_
_entity_poly.entity_id
_entity_poly.type
_entity_poly.pdbx_seq_one_letter_code
_entity_poly.pdbx_strand_id
1 'polypeptide(L)' 'HVVEAIPRDGMGMVSVSVAGHLTRLNARCEQPLSAGTGIEVTSVLSPTAVTVRPIVVTPQDRALD' A
#
# COMPACT_ATOMS: atom_id res chain seq x y z
N HIS A 1 -2.50 1.16 -4.62
CA HIS A 1 -1.40 2.10 -4.37
C HIS A 1 -1.74 3.09 -3.27
N VAL A 2 -0.74 3.75 -2.76
CA VAL A 2 -0.93 4.77 -1.72
C VAL A 2 -1.50 6.03 -2.36
N VAL A 3 -2.63 6.51 -1.83
CA VAL A 3 -3.26 7.75 -2.29
C VAL A 3 -2.76 8.92 -1.46
N GLU A 4 -2.75 8.76 -0.14
CA GLU A 4 -2.18 9.75 0.78
C GLU A 4 -1.05 9.09 1.53
N ALA A 5 0.07 9.80 1.66
CA ALA A 5 1.26 9.27 2.30
C ALA A 5 0.95 8.65 3.66
N ILE A 6 1.59 7.54 3.95
CA ILE A 6 1.44 6.86 5.24
C ILE A 6 2.63 7.28 6.09
N PRO A 7 2.41 8.02 7.18
CA PRO A 7 3.50 8.39 8.06
C PRO A 7 3.91 7.20 8.92
N ARG A 8 5.12 7.26 9.44
CA ARG A 8 5.60 6.24 10.36
C ARG A 8 4.68 6.21 11.59
N ASP A 9 4.23 5.02 11.94
CA ASP A 9 3.31 4.78 13.07
C ASP A 9 1.99 5.53 12.95
N GLY A 10 1.62 5.96 11.74
CA GLY A 10 0.37 6.63 11.49
C GLY A 10 -0.46 5.93 10.45
N MET A 11 -1.52 6.58 10.04
CA MET A 11 -2.44 6.07 9.02
C MET A 11 -2.39 6.96 7.80
N GLY A 12 -2.39 6.32 6.64
CA GLY A 12 -2.59 7.01 5.37
C GLY A 12 -3.78 6.40 4.66
N MET A 13 -3.91 6.68 3.38
CA MET A 13 -5.00 6.16 2.57
C MET A 13 -4.43 5.44 1.35
N VAL A 14 -5.00 4.27 1.06
CA VAL A 14 -4.63 3.48 -0.10
C VAL A 14 -5.85 3.21 -0.96
N SER A 15 -5.60 2.99 -2.24
CA SER A 15 -6.63 2.56 -3.17
C SER A 15 -6.32 1.12 -3.55
N VAL A 16 -7.29 0.25 -3.36
CA VAL A 16 -7.15 -1.17 -3.71
C VAL A 16 -8.31 -1.59 -4.60
N SER A 17 -8.07 -2.56 -5.46
CA SER A 17 -9.10 -3.12 -6.30
C SER A 17 -9.69 -4.34 -5.59
N VAL A 18 -10.99 -4.30 -5.34
CA VAL A 18 -11.71 -5.40 -4.72
C VAL A 18 -12.85 -5.77 -5.65
N ALA A 19 -12.82 -6.99 -6.17
CA ALA A 19 -13.86 -7.50 -7.08
C ALA A 19 -14.13 -6.55 -8.26
N GLY A 20 -13.06 -5.96 -8.82
CA GLY A 20 -13.18 -5.06 -9.94
C GLY A 20 -13.53 -3.62 -9.60
N HIS A 21 -13.69 -3.31 -8.34
CA HIS A 21 -14.00 -1.96 -7.88
C HIS A 21 -12.82 -1.37 -7.11
N LEU A 22 -12.53 -0.10 -7.35
CA LEU A 22 -11.53 0.61 -6.57
C LEU A 22 -12.15 1.06 -5.26
N THR A 23 -11.50 0.72 -4.17
CA THR A 23 -11.95 1.05 -2.83
C THR A 23 -10.82 1.75 -2.10
N ARG A 24 -11.15 2.82 -1.39
CA ARG A 24 -10.18 3.54 -0.57
C ARG A 24 -10.29 3.07 0.87
N LEU A 25 -9.15 2.73 1.44
CA LEU A 25 -9.08 2.22 2.81
C LEU A 25 -7.99 2.96 3.56
N ASN A 26 -8.18 3.06 4.88
CA ASN A 26 -7.11 3.53 5.75
C ASN A 26 -6.05 2.44 5.83
N ALA A 27 -4.79 2.83 5.86
CA ALA A 27 -3.70 1.85 5.86
C ALA A 27 -2.62 2.22 6.84
N ARG A 28 -2.05 1.20 7.47
CA ARG A 28 -0.88 1.32 8.32
C ARG A 28 0.27 0.57 7.69
N CYS A 29 1.47 1.06 7.92
CA CYS A 29 2.69 0.38 7.50
C CYS A 29 3.77 0.63 8.54
N GLU A 30 4.68 -0.33 8.70
CA GLU A 30 5.79 -0.20 9.65
C GLU A 30 6.76 0.89 9.24
N GLN A 31 6.79 1.23 7.96
CA GLN A 31 7.66 2.28 7.43
C GLN A 31 6.83 3.33 6.72
N PRO A 32 7.32 4.56 6.65
CA PRO A 32 6.59 5.60 5.93
C PRO A 32 6.56 5.30 4.43
N LEU A 33 5.42 5.54 3.80
CA LEU A 33 5.24 5.32 2.37
C LEU A 33 4.75 6.60 1.71
N SER A 34 5.31 6.90 0.56
CA SER A 34 4.92 8.08 -0.22
C SER A 34 3.67 7.79 -1.03
N ALA A 35 2.92 8.83 -1.36
CA ALA A 35 1.82 8.70 -2.31
C ALA A 35 2.33 8.13 -3.63
N GLY A 36 1.56 7.25 -4.23
CA GLY A 36 1.93 6.58 -5.47
C GLY A 36 2.67 5.27 -5.30
N THR A 37 3.09 4.94 -4.08
CA THR A 37 3.80 3.68 -3.82
C THR A 37 2.86 2.49 -4.03
N GLY A 38 3.34 1.48 -4.76
CA GLY A 38 2.61 0.21 -4.89
C GLY A 38 2.66 -0.54 -3.57
N ILE A 39 1.53 -1.12 -3.19
CA ILE A 39 1.43 -1.80 -1.89
C ILE A 39 0.71 -3.12 -2.02
N GLU A 40 0.92 -3.96 -1.02
CA GLU A 40 0.22 -5.22 -0.87
C GLU A 40 -0.42 -5.23 0.53
N VAL A 41 -1.69 -5.62 0.59
CA VAL A 41 -2.40 -5.75 1.85
C VAL A 41 -1.93 -7.02 2.54
N THR A 42 -1.46 -6.89 3.77
CA THR A 42 -0.97 -8.03 4.54
C THR A 42 -1.94 -8.48 5.61
N SER A 43 -2.82 -7.59 6.05
CA SER A 43 -3.77 -7.91 7.09
C SER A 43 -4.93 -6.92 7.06
N VAL A 44 -6.10 -7.38 7.46
CA VAL A 44 -7.29 -6.55 7.58
C VAL A 44 -7.49 -6.25 9.06
N LEU A 45 -7.47 -4.97 9.40
CA LEU A 45 -7.64 -4.52 10.78
C LEU A 45 -9.13 -4.29 11.10
N SER A 46 -9.87 -3.77 10.13
CA SER A 46 -11.29 -3.50 10.26
C SER A 46 -11.88 -3.41 8.85
N PRO A 47 -13.19 -3.27 8.70
CA PRO A 47 -13.79 -3.14 7.37
C PRO A 47 -13.25 -1.97 6.55
N THR A 48 -12.67 -0.96 7.20
CA THR A 48 -12.16 0.22 6.51
C THR A 48 -10.67 0.48 6.74
N ALA A 49 -9.97 -0.46 7.37
CA ALA A 49 -8.55 -0.28 7.69
C ALA A 49 -7.78 -1.57 7.45
N VAL A 50 -6.60 -1.42 6.88
CA VAL A 50 -5.73 -2.56 6.56
C VAL A 50 -4.29 -2.25 6.93
N THR A 51 -3.49 -3.29 7.06
CA THR A 51 -2.04 -3.17 7.16
C THR A 51 -1.47 -3.51 5.80
N VAL A 52 -0.51 -2.75 5.36
CA VAL A 52 0.09 -2.92 4.04
C VAL A 52 1.61 -2.95 4.13
N ARG A 53 2.23 -3.42 3.06
CA ARG A 53 3.67 -3.33 2.88
C ARG A 53 3.95 -2.86 1.46
N PRO A 54 5.09 -2.22 1.21
CA PRO A 54 5.42 -1.80 -0.15
C PRO A 54 5.73 -3.01 -1.02
N ILE A 55 5.33 -2.92 -2.28
CA ILE A 55 5.75 -3.89 -3.28
C ILE A 55 7.09 -3.38 -3.81
N VAL A 56 8.13 -4.21 -3.66
CA VAL A 56 9.46 -3.85 -4.13
C VAL A 56 9.69 -4.44 -5.50
N VAL A 57 9.90 -3.56 -6.48
CA VAL A 57 10.30 -3.99 -7.82
C VAL A 57 11.81 -3.91 -7.87
N THR A 58 12.46 -5.05 -8.03
CA THR A 58 13.91 -5.11 -8.00
C THR A 58 14.48 -4.68 -9.35
N PRO A 59 15.46 -3.76 -9.35
CA PRO A 59 16.06 -3.30 -10.60
C PRO A 59 16.69 -4.39 -11.44
N GLN A 60 17.16 -5.46 -10.83
CA GLN A 60 17.78 -6.53 -11.58
C GLN A 60 16.79 -7.25 -12.48
N ASP A 61 15.52 -7.08 -12.29
CA ASP A 61 14.54 -7.63 -13.22
C ASP A 61 14.73 -7.02 -14.61
N ARG A 62 15.16 -5.77 -14.66
CA ARG A 62 15.46 -5.10 -15.90
C ARG A 62 16.91 -5.32 -16.32
N ALA A 63 17.79 -5.47 -15.36
CA ALA A 63 19.19 -5.65 -15.64
C ALA A 63 19.47 -6.99 -16.32
N LEU A 64 18.56 -7.91 -16.23
CA LEU A 64 18.70 -9.20 -16.88
C LEU A 64 18.43 -9.13 -18.39
N ASP A 65 17.91 -8.07 -18.83
CA ASP A 65 17.58 -7.85 -20.25
C ASP A 65 18.82 -7.74 -21.14
#